data_40a5143b1c80b9ddac4bc9471dfc439f
#
_entry.id   40a5143b1c80b9ddac4bc9471dfc439f
#
_cell.length_a   1.000
_cell.length_b   1.000
_cell.length_c   1.000
_cell.angle_alpha   90.00
_cell.angle_beta   90.00
_cell.angle_gamma   90.00
#
_symmetry.space_group_name_H-M   'P 1'
#
loop_
_entity.id
_entity.type
_entity.pdbx_description
1 polymer ?
#
loop_
_entity_poly.entity_id
_entity_poly.type
_entity_poly.pdbx_seq_one_letter_code
_entity_poly.pdbx_strand_id
1 'polypeptide(L)'
;MFKKYITISLIFSLFSFAGDKGIERSGVMVTTATADKEQKNYVVKRNIPDECKNIPITNKMLWTENFAHESVPEACKSTYVHTKGKLLSMHLDEDLETYGELEVLYFLKEMQHNDQMLLIDSRTEKWFNYRTIPGAINMPFKYFEKKDEYNFHFEYALKHLGAFIQKDGEYDFSNAKTLVLFCNGPWCNQSPRMIFALLKIGYPAEKLKWYRGGMQDWLGAGMTSTRE
;
A
#
# COMPACT_ATOMS: atom_id res chain seq x y z
N MET A 1 34.07 -34.27 -38.75
CA MET A 1 32.79 -34.42 -38.02
C MET A 1 32.90 -33.62 -36.72
N PHE A 2 32.56 -32.30 -36.75
CA PHE A 2 32.68 -31.42 -35.59
C PHE A 2 31.30 -31.35 -34.89
N LYS A 3 31.20 -31.89 -33.66
CA LYS A 3 30.03 -31.71 -32.79
C LYS A 3 30.05 -30.32 -32.20
N LYS A 4 29.11 -29.47 -32.61
CA LYS A 4 28.79 -28.19 -31.94
C LYS A 4 28.03 -28.45 -30.65
N TYR A 5 28.63 -28.14 -29.52
CA TYR A 5 27.93 -28.07 -28.24
C TYR A 5 27.22 -26.71 -28.13
N ILE A 6 25.90 -26.72 -28.10
CA ILE A 6 25.09 -25.56 -27.80
C ILE A 6 25.00 -25.48 -26.28
N THR A 7 25.69 -24.50 -25.70
CA THR A 7 25.55 -24.17 -24.28
C THR A 7 24.29 -23.28 -24.12
N ILE A 8 23.24 -23.86 -23.57
CA ILE A 8 22.06 -23.08 -23.17
C ILE A 8 22.41 -22.44 -21.84
N SER A 9 22.66 -21.12 -21.87
CA SER A 9 22.76 -20.31 -20.67
C SER A 9 21.33 -20.08 -20.13
N LEU A 10 20.96 -20.76 -19.05
CA LEU A 10 19.79 -20.43 -18.27
C LEU A 10 20.07 -19.11 -17.55
N ILE A 11 19.47 -18.03 -18.05
CA ILE A 11 19.41 -16.76 -17.33
C ILE A 11 18.37 -16.95 -16.25
N PHE A 12 18.80 -17.22 -15.02
CA PHE A 12 17.97 -17.09 -13.83
C PHE A 12 17.74 -15.60 -13.60
N SER A 13 16.61 -15.08 -14.03
CA SER A 13 16.11 -13.80 -13.57
C SER A 13 15.80 -13.93 -12.07
N LEU A 14 16.66 -13.35 -11.26
CA LEU A 14 16.40 -13.12 -9.84
C LEU A 14 15.25 -12.10 -9.73
N PHE A 15 14.03 -12.60 -9.64
CA PHE A 15 12.89 -11.79 -9.24
C PHE A 15 13.14 -11.31 -7.81
N SER A 16 13.64 -10.10 -7.67
CA SER A 16 13.65 -9.40 -6.40
C SER A 16 12.24 -8.99 -6.08
N PHE A 17 11.57 -9.74 -5.22
CA PHE A 17 10.31 -9.29 -4.61
C PHE A 17 10.56 -7.96 -3.90
N ALA A 18 10.12 -6.87 -4.52
CA ALA A 18 10.23 -5.52 -3.99
C ALA A 18 9.30 -5.27 -2.76
N GLY A 19 8.66 -6.32 -2.27
CA GLY A 19 7.50 -6.27 -1.37
C GLY A 19 7.70 -5.71 0.02
N ASP A 20 8.93 -5.57 0.53
CA ASP A 20 9.13 -5.11 1.90
C ASP A 20 10.32 -4.13 2.07
N LYS A 21 11.02 -3.84 1.02
CA LYS A 21 12.13 -2.89 1.03
C LYS A 21 11.69 -1.60 0.37
N GLY A 22 10.98 -0.76 1.12
CA GLY A 22 10.82 0.62 0.71
C GLY A 22 12.19 1.17 0.31
N ILE A 23 12.26 1.88 -0.83
CA ILE A 23 13.50 2.36 -1.39
C ILE A 23 14.13 3.38 -0.42
N GLU A 24 15.11 2.96 0.35
CA GLU A 24 16.07 3.87 0.95
C GLU A 24 17.00 4.34 -0.17
N ARG A 25 16.60 5.43 -0.82
CA ARG A 25 17.52 6.08 -1.74
C ARG A 25 18.54 6.87 -0.95
N SER A 26 19.81 6.63 -1.19
CA SER A 26 20.95 7.44 -0.70
C SER A 26 20.83 8.91 -1.11
N GLY A 27 19.94 9.21 -2.06
CA GLY A 27 19.71 10.52 -2.63
C GLY A 27 20.27 10.65 -4.03
N VAL A 28 19.84 11.70 -4.72
CA VAL A 28 20.31 12.08 -6.05
C VAL A 28 20.98 13.44 -5.96
N MET A 29 22.22 13.53 -6.46
CA MET A 29 22.91 14.82 -6.58
C MET A 29 22.28 15.63 -7.71
N VAL A 30 21.82 16.81 -7.39
CA VAL A 30 21.24 17.76 -8.35
C VAL A 30 21.98 19.08 -8.25
N THR A 31 22.47 19.56 -9.39
CA THR A 31 23.03 20.91 -9.52
C THR A 31 21.96 21.83 -10.10
N THR A 32 21.70 22.93 -9.42
CA THR A 32 20.72 23.94 -9.88
C THR A 32 21.27 25.34 -9.70
N ALA A 33 20.86 26.25 -10.59
CA ALA A 33 21.19 27.68 -10.46
C ALA A 33 20.27 28.32 -9.41
N THR A 34 20.83 29.13 -8.55
CA THR A 34 20.09 29.99 -7.63
C THR A 34 19.58 31.25 -8.34
N ALA A 35 18.76 32.07 -7.67
CA ALA A 35 18.29 33.36 -8.19
C ALA A 35 19.43 34.27 -8.60
N ASP A 36 20.58 34.20 -7.91
CA ASP A 36 21.80 34.98 -8.17
C ASP A 36 22.70 34.34 -9.26
N LYS A 37 22.18 33.32 -9.99
CA LYS A 37 22.90 32.59 -11.03
C LYS A 37 24.11 31.75 -10.54
N GLU A 38 24.30 31.61 -9.24
CA GLU A 38 25.28 30.69 -8.69
C GLU A 38 24.78 29.23 -8.81
N GLN A 39 25.71 28.32 -9.10
CA GLN A 39 25.35 26.88 -9.11
C GLN A 39 25.53 26.31 -7.71
N LYS A 40 24.45 25.65 -7.21
CA LYS A 40 24.45 24.91 -5.96
C LYS A 40 24.14 23.44 -6.17
N ASN A 41 24.83 22.60 -5.42
CA ASN A 41 24.64 21.18 -5.40
C ASN A 41 23.75 20.79 -4.21
N TYR A 42 22.70 20.01 -4.50
CA TYR A 42 21.79 19.46 -3.49
C TYR A 42 21.76 17.95 -3.59
N VAL A 43 21.78 17.29 -2.43
CA VAL A 43 21.41 15.87 -2.37
C VAL A 43 19.91 15.80 -2.13
N VAL A 44 19.16 15.49 -3.18
CA VAL A 44 17.71 15.32 -3.10
C VAL A 44 17.42 13.94 -2.53
N LYS A 45 16.96 13.90 -1.29
CA LYS A 45 16.63 12.67 -0.56
C LYS A 45 15.50 12.93 0.43
N ARG A 46 14.97 11.86 0.99
CA ARG A 46 14.11 11.95 2.16
C ARG A 46 14.94 12.51 3.33
N ASN A 47 14.57 13.68 3.82
CA ASN A 47 15.31 14.39 4.89
C ASN A 47 14.43 14.50 6.13
N ILE A 48 14.51 13.48 6.99
CA ILE A 48 13.78 13.44 8.25
C ILE A 48 14.79 13.68 9.37
N PRO A 49 14.60 14.73 10.23
CA PRO A 49 15.41 14.93 11.40
C PRO A 49 15.46 13.69 12.29
N ASP A 50 16.62 13.40 12.88
CA ASP A 50 16.80 12.20 13.70
C ASP A 50 15.83 12.14 14.88
N GLU A 51 15.56 13.26 15.51
CA GLU A 51 14.57 13.40 16.58
C GLU A 51 13.15 13.02 16.15
N CYS A 52 12.84 13.08 14.85
CA CYS A 52 11.51 12.76 14.31
C CYS A 52 11.32 11.28 13.96
N LYS A 53 12.39 10.50 13.89
CA LYS A 53 12.34 9.10 13.44
C LYS A 53 11.55 8.17 14.37
N ASN A 54 11.51 8.48 15.66
CA ASN A 54 10.90 7.66 16.70
C ASN A 54 9.57 8.20 17.24
N ILE A 55 9.04 9.28 16.67
CA ILE A 55 7.74 9.81 17.09
C ILE A 55 6.65 8.79 16.77
N PRO A 56 5.84 8.37 17.77
CA PRO A 56 4.73 7.48 17.54
C PRO A 56 3.68 8.16 16.68
N ILE A 57 3.30 7.54 15.56
CA ILE A 57 2.22 8.04 14.71
C ILE A 57 0.90 7.48 15.25
N THR A 58 -0.02 8.38 15.60
CA THR A 58 -1.38 8.03 15.99
C THR A 58 -2.36 8.55 14.95
N ASN A 59 -3.57 7.97 14.91
CA ASN A 59 -4.62 8.43 14.02
C ASN A 59 -4.99 9.91 14.26
N LYS A 60 -5.05 10.37 15.52
CA LYS A 60 -5.28 11.78 15.84
C LYS A 60 -4.23 12.72 15.23
N MET A 61 -2.95 12.33 15.28
CA MET A 61 -1.86 13.16 14.76
C MET A 61 -1.92 13.31 13.23
N LEU A 62 -2.42 12.30 12.52
CA LEU A 62 -2.47 12.30 11.05
C LEU A 62 -3.69 13.04 10.49
N TRP A 63 -4.83 13.02 11.20
CA TRP A 63 -6.11 13.38 10.60
C TRP A 63 -6.88 14.44 11.40
N THR A 64 -6.19 15.38 12.03
CA THR A 64 -6.81 16.53 12.67
C THR A 64 -7.07 17.67 11.67
N GLU A 65 -7.82 18.68 12.07
CA GLU A 65 -8.12 19.87 11.23
C GLU A 65 -6.86 20.65 10.84
N ASN A 66 -5.82 20.60 11.68
CA ASN A 66 -4.51 21.17 11.39
C ASN A 66 -3.64 20.12 10.68
N PHE A 67 -2.75 20.56 9.82
CA PHE A 67 -1.81 19.70 9.08
C PHE A 67 -1.03 18.76 9.99
N ALA A 68 -0.65 19.21 11.18
CA ALA A 68 -0.06 18.38 12.22
C ALA A 68 -0.70 18.72 13.58
N HIS A 69 -0.97 17.69 14.38
CA HIS A 69 -1.47 17.85 15.72
C HIS A 69 -0.47 18.65 16.58
N GLU A 70 -0.95 19.43 17.56
CA GLU A 70 -0.12 20.23 18.45
C GLU A 70 0.93 19.44 19.23
N SER A 71 0.67 18.14 19.49
CA SER A 71 1.62 17.24 20.15
C SER A 71 2.80 16.83 19.26
N VAL A 72 2.78 17.16 17.96
CA VAL A 72 3.91 16.91 17.06
C VAL A 72 4.95 18.01 17.28
N PRO A 73 6.21 17.68 17.59
CA PRO A 73 7.28 18.67 17.72
C PRO A 73 7.40 19.55 16.47
N GLU A 74 7.65 20.84 16.66
CA GLU A 74 7.69 21.80 15.56
C GLU A 74 8.64 21.41 14.43
N ALA A 75 9.82 20.92 14.76
CA ALA A 75 10.82 20.42 13.81
C ALA A 75 10.31 19.25 12.96
N CYS A 76 9.27 18.54 13.42
CA CYS A 76 8.74 17.33 12.78
C CYS A 76 7.43 17.56 12.01
N LYS A 77 6.84 18.74 12.10
CA LYS A 77 5.52 19.01 11.51
C LYS A 77 5.47 18.81 10.00
N SER A 78 6.54 19.13 9.29
CA SER A 78 6.62 18.93 7.83
C SER A 78 6.93 17.49 7.41
N THR A 79 7.39 16.64 8.33
CA THR A 79 7.87 15.28 8.01
C THR A 79 7.21 14.19 8.84
N TYR A 80 6.36 14.51 9.82
CA TYR A 80 5.87 13.54 10.79
C TYR A 80 5.09 12.38 10.16
N VAL A 81 4.36 12.61 9.07
CA VAL A 81 3.63 11.56 8.33
C VAL A 81 4.56 10.53 7.69
N HIS A 82 5.84 10.89 7.53
CA HIS A 82 6.87 10.06 6.93
C HIS A 82 7.91 9.56 7.94
N THR A 83 7.74 9.82 9.23
CA THR A 83 8.70 9.44 10.28
C THR A 83 8.81 7.94 10.45
N LYS A 84 7.73 7.22 10.12
CA LYS A 84 7.71 5.75 10.07
C LYS A 84 7.49 5.27 8.65
N GLY A 85 7.86 4.01 8.42
CA GLY A 85 7.73 3.39 7.11
C GLY A 85 8.69 3.96 6.07
N LYS A 86 8.84 3.23 5.01
CA LYS A 86 9.65 3.59 3.83
C LYS A 86 8.73 4.07 2.73
N LEU A 87 9.20 5.02 1.93
CA LEU A 87 8.47 5.41 0.75
C LEU A 87 8.46 4.24 -0.24
N LEU A 88 7.30 3.71 -0.54
CA LEU A 88 7.12 2.59 -1.46
C LEU A 88 7.21 3.05 -2.91
N SER A 89 7.58 2.13 -3.81
CA SER A 89 7.56 2.37 -5.26
C SER A 89 6.14 2.66 -5.76
N MET A 90 6.03 3.15 -7.00
CA MET A 90 4.71 3.37 -7.63
C MET A 90 4.00 2.05 -7.95
N HIS A 91 4.75 1.03 -8.29
CA HIS A 91 4.25 -0.30 -8.60
C HIS A 91 4.77 -1.30 -7.57
N LEU A 92 3.91 -2.20 -7.13
CA LEU A 92 4.26 -3.31 -6.24
C LEU A 92 4.75 -4.51 -7.03
N ASP A 93 4.14 -4.75 -8.19
CA ASP A 93 4.40 -5.85 -9.10
C ASP A 93 4.05 -5.42 -10.53
N GLU A 94 4.61 -6.07 -11.56
CA GLU A 94 4.35 -5.74 -12.98
C GLU A 94 2.90 -6.02 -13.38
N ASP A 95 2.29 -7.05 -12.80
CA ASP A 95 0.92 -7.48 -13.11
C ASP A 95 -0.14 -6.81 -12.21
N LEU A 96 0.26 -5.88 -11.34
CA LEU A 96 -0.61 -5.26 -10.36
C LEU A 96 -0.78 -3.76 -10.62
N GLU A 97 -2.01 -3.36 -10.97
CA GLU A 97 -2.32 -1.97 -11.22
C GLU A 97 -2.30 -1.11 -9.94
N THR A 98 -1.65 0.04 -10.06
CA THR A 98 -1.69 1.08 -9.03
C THR A 98 -2.74 2.12 -9.40
N TYR A 99 -3.65 2.39 -8.45
CA TYR A 99 -4.73 3.36 -8.58
C TYR A 99 -4.37 4.70 -7.92
N GLY A 100 -4.85 5.77 -8.52
CA GLY A 100 -4.97 7.10 -7.92
C GLY A 100 -6.41 7.37 -7.46
N GLU A 101 -6.67 8.61 -7.04
CA GLU A 101 -7.96 9.04 -6.50
C GLU A 101 -9.09 8.90 -7.50
N LEU A 102 -8.84 9.19 -8.78
CA LEU A 102 -9.86 9.12 -9.84
C LEU A 102 -10.27 7.68 -10.14
N GLU A 103 -9.31 6.76 -10.21
CA GLU A 103 -9.58 5.34 -10.40
C GLU A 103 -10.39 4.78 -9.22
N VAL A 104 -10.09 5.21 -7.98
CA VAL A 104 -10.89 4.84 -6.80
C VAL A 104 -12.31 5.40 -6.89
N LEU A 105 -12.50 6.64 -7.34
CA LEU A 105 -13.84 7.20 -7.56
C LEU A 105 -14.64 6.44 -8.60
N TYR A 106 -14.02 6.08 -9.73
CA TYR A 106 -14.66 5.25 -10.75
C TYR A 106 -15.01 3.87 -10.21
N PHE A 107 -14.10 3.26 -9.48
CA PHE A 107 -14.34 1.98 -8.83
C PHE A 107 -15.51 2.03 -7.85
N LEU A 108 -15.57 3.06 -7.00
CA LEU A 108 -16.69 3.28 -6.07
C LEU A 108 -18.03 3.42 -6.80
N LYS A 109 -18.05 4.11 -7.94
CA LYS A 109 -19.25 4.27 -8.77
C LYS A 109 -19.74 2.93 -9.31
N GLU A 110 -18.85 2.14 -9.90
CA GLU A 110 -19.18 0.82 -10.45
C GLU A 110 -19.59 -0.18 -9.36
N MET A 111 -18.92 -0.13 -8.21
CA MET A 111 -19.19 -0.99 -7.05
C MET A 111 -20.63 -0.85 -6.52
N GLN A 112 -21.29 0.32 -6.71
CA GLN A 112 -22.68 0.50 -6.27
C GLN A 112 -23.66 -0.44 -6.99
N HIS A 113 -23.30 -0.98 -8.14
CA HIS A 113 -24.14 -1.84 -8.98
C HIS A 113 -23.49 -3.19 -9.27
N ASN A 114 -22.37 -3.49 -8.63
CA ASN A 114 -21.61 -4.71 -8.87
C ASN A 114 -21.07 -5.29 -7.56
N ASP A 115 -21.68 -6.35 -7.08
CA ASP A 115 -21.32 -7.07 -5.86
C ASP A 115 -20.00 -7.88 -5.99
N GLN A 116 -19.44 -7.94 -7.21
CA GLN A 116 -18.14 -8.56 -7.48
C GLN A 116 -16.96 -7.57 -7.30
N MET A 117 -17.21 -6.42 -6.71
CA MET A 117 -16.18 -5.39 -6.48
C MET A 117 -16.20 -4.98 -5.01
N LEU A 118 -15.01 -4.84 -4.40
CA LEU A 118 -14.86 -4.43 -3.01
C LEU A 118 -13.71 -3.43 -2.85
N LEU A 119 -13.96 -2.37 -2.12
CA LEU A 119 -12.93 -1.46 -1.62
C LEU A 119 -12.52 -1.90 -0.21
N ILE A 120 -11.26 -2.26 -0.02
CA ILE A 120 -10.73 -2.86 1.20
C ILE A 120 -9.81 -1.89 1.93
N ASP A 121 -10.19 -1.51 3.14
CA ASP A 121 -9.29 -0.87 4.09
C ASP A 121 -8.50 -1.95 4.84
N SER A 122 -7.21 -2.08 4.49
CA SER A 122 -6.31 -3.10 5.05
C SER A 122 -5.73 -2.73 6.41
N ARG A 123 -6.10 -1.56 6.96
CA ARG A 123 -5.60 -1.07 8.24
C ARG A 123 -6.23 -1.83 9.41
N THR A 124 -5.65 -1.61 10.60
CA THR A 124 -6.28 -2.11 11.83
C THR A 124 -7.63 -1.42 12.05
N GLU A 125 -8.53 -2.11 12.74
CA GLU A 125 -9.87 -1.64 13.07
C GLU A 125 -9.87 -0.23 13.70
N LYS A 126 -8.91 0.06 14.58
CA LYS A 126 -8.75 1.40 15.19
C LYS A 126 -8.59 2.52 14.16
N TRP A 127 -7.85 2.29 13.08
CA TRP A 127 -7.68 3.26 12.01
C TRP A 127 -8.93 3.38 11.15
N PHE A 128 -9.56 2.26 10.84
CA PHE A 128 -10.80 2.20 10.08
C PHE A 128 -11.92 2.96 10.79
N ASN A 129 -12.18 2.64 12.05
CA ASN A 129 -13.23 3.26 12.84
C ASN A 129 -13.00 4.76 13.03
N TYR A 130 -11.74 5.19 13.16
CA TYR A 130 -11.46 6.61 13.26
C TYR A 130 -11.82 7.37 11.98
N ARG A 131 -11.45 6.84 10.79
CA ARG A 131 -11.77 7.44 9.50
C ARG A 131 -11.39 6.50 8.35
N THR A 132 -12.28 6.37 7.38
CA THR A 132 -12.03 5.59 6.16
C THR A 132 -12.70 6.22 4.93
N ILE A 133 -12.44 5.67 3.76
CA ILE A 133 -13.14 6.03 2.53
C ILE A 133 -14.56 5.44 2.59
N PRO A 134 -15.63 6.23 2.33
CA PRO A 134 -17.00 5.72 2.32
C PRO A 134 -17.15 4.56 1.34
N GLY A 135 -17.83 3.49 1.78
CA GLY A 135 -18.00 2.26 1.00
C GLY A 135 -16.89 1.23 1.18
N ALA A 136 -15.79 1.58 1.86
CA ALA A 136 -14.76 0.61 2.21
C ALA A 136 -15.22 -0.33 3.34
N ILE A 137 -14.78 -1.59 3.26
CA ILE A 137 -14.91 -2.56 4.35
C ILE A 137 -13.55 -2.80 5.00
N ASN A 138 -13.54 -3.04 6.30
CA ASN A 138 -12.29 -3.30 7.03
C ASN A 138 -11.92 -4.77 6.96
N MET A 139 -10.76 -5.04 6.41
CA MET A 139 -10.11 -6.35 6.45
C MET A 139 -8.65 -6.17 6.86
N PRO A 140 -8.32 -6.20 8.14
CA PRO A 140 -6.96 -6.03 8.62
C PRO A 140 -5.97 -6.98 7.93
N PHE A 141 -4.89 -6.42 7.39
CA PHE A 141 -3.87 -7.17 6.65
C PHE A 141 -3.34 -8.41 7.39
N LYS A 142 -3.34 -8.37 8.72
CA LYS A 142 -2.90 -9.48 9.58
C LYS A 142 -3.70 -10.76 9.38
N TYR A 143 -4.98 -10.66 9.02
CA TYR A 143 -5.82 -11.84 8.80
C TYR A 143 -5.28 -12.71 7.65
N PHE A 144 -4.64 -12.10 6.67
CA PHE A 144 -4.06 -12.79 5.51
C PHE A 144 -2.58 -13.11 5.71
N GLU A 145 -1.81 -12.18 6.23
CA GLU A 145 -0.38 -12.36 6.46
C GLU A 145 -0.07 -13.42 7.51
N LYS A 146 -0.89 -13.50 8.56
CA LYS A 146 -0.75 -14.41 9.69
C LYS A 146 -1.97 -15.33 9.79
N LYS A 147 -2.35 -15.91 8.66
CA LYS A 147 -3.59 -16.71 8.56
C LYS A 147 -3.72 -17.82 9.59
N ASP A 148 -2.61 -18.43 10.01
CA ASP A 148 -2.62 -19.51 11.00
C ASP A 148 -2.92 -18.97 12.42
N GLU A 149 -2.49 -17.74 12.74
CA GLU A 149 -2.80 -17.06 14.00
C GLU A 149 -4.24 -16.53 14.01
N TYR A 150 -4.76 -16.13 12.84
CA TYR A 150 -6.10 -15.53 12.66
C TYR A 150 -7.04 -16.42 11.84
N ASN A 151 -6.93 -17.74 11.95
CA ASN A 151 -7.60 -18.70 11.05
C ASN A 151 -9.10 -18.40 10.84
N PHE A 152 -9.87 -18.21 11.90
CA PHE A 152 -11.30 -17.91 11.81
C PHE A 152 -11.57 -16.60 11.02
N HIS A 153 -10.79 -15.55 11.29
CA HIS A 153 -10.93 -14.27 10.59
C HIS A 153 -10.50 -14.38 9.13
N PHE A 154 -9.45 -15.16 8.86
CA PHE A 154 -8.99 -15.41 7.50
C PHE A 154 -10.04 -16.13 6.66
N GLU A 155 -10.61 -17.23 7.15
CA GLU A 155 -11.64 -17.97 6.43
C GLU A 155 -12.89 -17.13 6.18
N TYR A 156 -13.33 -16.38 7.18
CA TYR A 156 -14.45 -15.46 7.07
C TYR A 156 -14.19 -14.36 6.03
N ALA A 157 -13.03 -13.72 6.09
CA ALA A 157 -12.63 -12.69 5.14
C ALA A 157 -12.50 -13.26 3.72
N LEU A 158 -11.85 -14.41 3.56
CA LEU A 158 -11.67 -15.07 2.28
C LEU A 158 -13.01 -15.34 1.59
N LYS A 159 -14.02 -15.82 2.34
CA LYS A 159 -15.37 -16.02 1.84
C LYS A 159 -15.99 -14.72 1.32
N HIS A 160 -15.78 -13.60 1.98
CA HIS A 160 -16.28 -12.28 1.53
C HIS A 160 -15.61 -11.83 0.23
N LEU A 161 -14.34 -12.24 0.01
CA LEU A 161 -13.62 -12.00 -1.23
C LEU A 161 -14.07 -12.91 -2.38
N GLY A 162 -15.05 -13.79 -2.16
CA GLY A 162 -15.55 -14.74 -3.16
C GLY A 162 -14.63 -15.94 -3.37
N ALA A 163 -13.78 -16.25 -2.38
CA ALA A 163 -12.87 -17.39 -2.44
C ALA A 163 -13.16 -18.39 -1.32
N PHE A 164 -12.87 -19.66 -1.54
CA PHE A 164 -13.18 -20.72 -0.61
C PHE A 164 -12.03 -21.71 -0.47
N ILE A 165 -11.95 -22.35 0.70
CA ILE A 165 -11.04 -23.48 0.93
C ILE A 165 -11.83 -24.77 0.65
N GLN A 166 -11.35 -25.57 -0.29
CA GLN A 166 -11.94 -26.86 -0.65
C GLN A 166 -11.61 -27.94 0.41
N LYS A 167 -12.27 -29.09 0.31
CA LYS A 167 -12.07 -30.20 1.27
C LYS A 167 -10.66 -30.79 1.27
N ASP A 168 -9.95 -30.66 0.15
CA ASP A 168 -8.55 -31.07 -0.03
C ASP A 168 -7.54 -30.01 0.45
N GLY A 169 -8.02 -28.83 0.89
CA GLY A 169 -7.20 -27.72 1.35
C GLY A 169 -6.79 -26.72 0.26
N GLU A 170 -7.15 -27.00 -1.02
CA GLU A 170 -6.89 -26.08 -2.11
C GLU A 170 -7.84 -24.87 -2.07
N TYR A 171 -7.40 -23.75 -2.66
CA TYR A 171 -8.23 -22.55 -2.74
C TYR A 171 -9.00 -22.51 -4.06
N ASP A 172 -10.29 -22.20 -3.97
CA ASP A 172 -11.15 -21.94 -5.13
C ASP A 172 -11.36 -20.44 -5.28
N PHE A 173 -10.89 -19.88 -6.39
CA PHE A 173 -11.02 -18.47 -6.75
C PHE A 173 -11.98 -18.24 -7.93
N SER A 174 -12.78 -19.23 -8.32
CA SER A 174 -13.71 -19.12 -9.46
C SER A 174 -14.69 -17.96 -9.34
N ASN A 175 -15.04 -17.57 -8.11
CA ASN A 175 -15.91 -16.43 -7.79
C ASN A 175 -15.15 -15.25 -7.14
N ALA A 176 -13.82 -15.22 -7.28
CA ALA A 176 -13.01 -14.18 -6.69
C ALA A 176 -13.43 -12.79 -7.19
N LYS A 177 -13.58 -11.85 -6.26
CA LYS A 177 -14.00 -10.48 -6.53
C LYS A 177 -12.82 -9.60 -6.95
N THR A 178 -13.12 -8.50 -7.64
CA THR A 178 -12.13 -7.46 -7.91
C THR A 178 -11.99 -6.55 -6.68
N LEU A 179 -10.75 -6.36 -6.23
CA LEU A 179 -10.45 -5.67 -4.99
C LEU A 179 -9.59 -4.42 -5.26
N VAL A 180 -9.95 -3.30 -4.66
CA VAL A 180 -9.04 -2.18 -4.46
C VAL A 180 -8.62 -2.17 -3.00
N LEU A 181 -7.31 -2.25 -2.72
CA LEU A 181 -6.78 -2.27 -1.36
C LEU A 181 -5.99 -1.01 -1.07
N PHE A 182 -6.21 -0.43 0.11
CA PHE A 182 -5.49 0.75 0.57
C PHE A 182 -5.11 0.68 2.05
N CYS A 183 -4.25 1.59 2.47
CA CYS A 183 -3.90 1.81 3.87
C CYS A 183 -3.68 3.31 4.18
N ASN A 184 -2.68 3.68 4.99
CA ASN A 184 -2.55 5.08 5.42
C ASN A 184 -1.94 6.01 4.36
N GLY A 185 -1.10 5.51 3.46
CA GLY A 185 -0.42 6.35 2.47
C GLY A 185 0.76 5.65 1.80
N PRO A 186 1.52 6.36 0.95
CA PRO A 186 2.58 5.77 0.13
C PRO A 186 3.81 5.26 0.93
N TRP A 187 3.84 5.47 2.21
CA TRP A 187 4.83 4.98 3.18
C TRP A 187 4.34 3.78 3.99
N CYS A 188 3.06 3.43 3.86
CA CYS A 188 2.41 2.39 4.65
C CYS A 188 2.43 1.05 3.90
N ASN A 189 2.90 0.00 4.56
CA ASN A 189 3.02 -1.32 3.95
C ASN A 189 1.88 -2.30 4.28
N GLN A 190 0.79 -1.85 4.93
CA GLN A 190 -0.28 -2.76 5.36
C GLN A 190 -1.06 -3.33 4.17
N SER A 191 -1.48 -2.50 3.21
CA SER A 191 -2.13 -3.00 2.00
C SER A 191 -1.18 -3.82 1.11
N PRO A 192 0.08 -3.44 0.87
CA PRO A 192 1.04 -4.31 0.18
C PRO A 192 1.19 -5.69 0.81
N ARG A 193 1.30 -5.77 2.14
CA ARG A 193 1.42 -7.05 2.87
C ARG A 193 0.19 -7.93 2.67
N MET A 194 -1.01 -7.36 2.68
CA MET A 194 -2.24 -8.09 2.38
C MET A 194 -2.26 -8.57 0.92
N ILE A 195 -1.89 -7.70 -0.03
CA ILE A 195 -1.83 -8.05 -1.46
C ILE A 195 -0.88 -9.23 -1.69
N PHE A 196 0.36 -9.16 -1.15
CA PHE A 196 1.31 -10.26 -1.30
C PHE A 196 0.84 -11.55 -0.61
N ALA A 197 0.14 -11.45 0.52
CA ALA A 197 -0.44 -12.63 1.16
C ALA A 197 -1.55 -13.26 0.30
N LEU A 198 -2.37 -12.45 -0.37
CA LEU A 198 -3.39 -12.91 -1.32
C LEU A 198 -2.75 -13.56 -2.56
N LEU A 199 -1.76 -12.92 -3.16
CA LEU A 199 -1.01 -13.49 -4.29
C LEU A 199 -0.34 -14.83 -3.92
N LYS A 200 0.22 -14.93 -2.72
CA LYS A 200 0.86 -16.16 -2.22
C LYS A 200 -0.07 -17.35 -2.14
N ILE A 201 -1.36 -17.14 -1.88
CA ILE A 201 -2.37 -18.20 -1.86
C ILE A 201 -3.03 -18.44 -3.23
N GLY A 202 -2.63 -17.70 -4.27
CA GLY A 202 -3.10 -17.84 -5.64
C GLY A 202 -4.28 -16.96 -6.03
N TYR A 203 -4.58 -15.90 -5.26
CA TYR A 203 -5.62 -14.95 -5.66
C TYR A 203 -5.25 -14.30 -7.00
N PRO A 204 -6.18 -14.21 -7.99
CA PRO A 204 -5.89 -13.70 -9.32
C PRO A 204 -5.32 -12.26 -9.28
N ALA A 205 -4.13 -12.06 -9.81
CA ALA A 205 -3.42 -10.77 -9.75
C ALA A 205 -4.19 -9.66 -10.46
N GLU A 206 -4.81 -9.98 -11.59
CA GLU A 206 -5.62 -9.04 -12.39
C GLU A 206 -6.86 -8.52 -11.65
N LYS A 207 -7.27 -9.19 -10.58
CA LYS A 207 -8.37 -8.76 -9.70
C LYS A 207 -7.92 -7.94 -8.50
N LEU A 208 -6.61 -7.76 -8.31
CA LEU A 208 -6.05 -6.94 -7.25
C LEU A 208 -5.61 -5.58 -7.79
N LYS A 209 -6.04 -4.51 -7.14
CA LYS A 209 -5.65 -3.13 -7.43
C LYS A 209 -5.15 -2.48 -6.15
N TRP A 210 -4.11 -1.68 -6.26
CA TRP A 210 -3.52 -1.02 -5.11
C TRP A 210 -3.72 0.50 -5.17
N TYR A 211 -4.50 1.05 -4.26
CA TYR A 211 -4.53 2.49 -4.05
C TYR A 211 -3.38 2.92 -3.13
N ARG A 212 -2.25 3.30 -3.78
CA ARG A 212 -1.00 3.64 -3.10
C ARG A 212 -1.13 4.86 -2.19
N GLY A 213 -1.86 5.87 -2.63
CA GLY A 213 -2.06 7.13 -1.92
C GLY A 213 -2.71 6.96 -0.55
N GLY A 214 -3.62 6.00 -0.44
CA GLY A 214 -4.31 5.68 0.81
C GLY A 214 -5.04 6.88 1.41
N MET A 215 -5.23 6.85 2.71
CA MET A 215 -5.95 7.94 3.40
C MET A 215 -5.20 9.28 3.35
N GLN A 216 -3.87 9.27 3.27
CA GLN A 216 -3.09 10.51 3.24
C GLN A 216 -3.40 11.34 1.99
N ASP A 217 -3.29 10.73 0.82
CA ASP A 217 -3.49 11.43 -0.45
C ASP A 217 -5.00 11.70 -0.66
N TRP A 218 -5.87 10.76 -0.26
CA TRP A 218 -7.32 10.95 -0.26
C TRP A 218 -7.76 12.21 0.48
N LEU A 219 -7.29 12.39 1.71
CA LEU A 219 -7.61 13.57 2.53
C LEU A 219 -6.85 14.81 2.04
N GLY A 220 -5.63 14.66 1.54
CA GLY A 220 -4.86 15.74 0.93
C GLY A 220 -5.54 16.34 -0.31
N ALA A 221 -6.24 15.52 -1.09
CA ALA A 221 -7.08 15.94 -2.20
C ALA A 221 -8.46 16.50 -1.78
N GLY A 222 -8.75 16.59 -0.48
CA GLY A 222 -10.03 17.10 0.04
C GLY A 222 -11.21 16.15 -0.17
N MET A 223 -10.96 14.86 -0.35
CA MET A 223 -11.99 13.86 -0.62
C MET A 223 -12.79 13.51 0.63
N THR A 224 -14.07 13.17 0.43
CA THR A 224 -14.98 12.76 1.51
C THR A 224 -14.48 11.52 2.23
N SER A 225 -14.55 11.54 3.56
CA SER A 225 -14.27 10.39 4.41
C SER A 225 -15.37 10.22 5.47
N THR A 226 -15.51 8.99 5.99
CA THR A 226 -16.34 8.78 7.19
C THR A 226 -15.67 9.46 8.38
N ARG A 227 -16.48 9.91 9.32
CA ARG A 227 -16.02 10.44 10.60
C ARG A 227 -16.96 9.88 11.67
N GLU A 228 -16.39 9.30 12.71
CA GLU A 228 -17.13 9.00 13.92
C GLU A 228 -17.37 10.28 14.75
#